data_22fa375690e6e5d9d6911cdf1682fb3f
#
_entry.id   22fa375690e6e5d9d6911cdf1682fb3f
#
_cell.length_a   1.000
_cell.length_b   1.000
_cell.length_c   1.000
_cell.angle_alpha   90.00
_cell.angle_beta   90.00
_cell.angle_gamma   90.00
#
_symmetry.space_group_name_H-M   'P 1'
#
loop_
_entity.id
_entity.type
_entity.pdbx_description
1 polymer ?
#
loop_
_entity_poly.entity_id
_entity_poly.type
_entity_poly.pdbx_seq_one_letter_code
_entity_poly.pdbx_strand_id
1 'polypeptide(L)'
;ALNQNHELFEGWPMPINWVPCVDGRFLTDQYGVTLAQGSQQPVDIIVGNTTGEFMETAADGTVIAAGEQGNLELMQAWAQGGSNPPFYYRFDVAMPGDDAGAFHSSDLWFTFNNLGKCWRPFSGWHYELANMMSRYWSNFAATGNPNESFGIADRDVLLPEWPRFEPATQAAMLFGKSVSMQKNC
;
A
#
# COMPACT_ATOMS: atom_id res chain seq x y z
N ALA A 1 -30.97 -5.13 5.45
CA ALA A 1 -29.76 -4.31 5.58
C ALA A 1 -28.50 -5.00 5.03
N LEU A 2 -28.47 -6.33 4.90
CA LEU A 2 -27.28 -7.09 4.42
C LEU A 2 -27.11 -7.08 2.89
N ASN A 3 -28.08 -6.57 2.13
CA ASN A 3 -28.09 -6.70 0.67
C ASN A 3 -27.63 -5.46 -0.10
N GLN A 4 -27.30 -4.36 0.57
CA GLN A 4 -26.95 -3.11 -0.13
C GLN A 4 -25.51 -3.06 -0.67
N ASN A 5 -24.64 -3.96 -0.20
CA ASN A 5 -23.26 -4.03 -0.64
C ASN A 5 -23.00 -5.07 -1.74
N HIS A 6 -24.03 -5.80 -2.19
CA HIS A 6 -23.87 -6.83 -3.20
C HIS A 6 -23.47 -6.24 -4.57
N GLU A 7 -23.95 -5.04 -4.86
CA GLU A 7 -23.65 -4.34 -6.13
C GLU A 7 -22.19 -3.88 -6.23
N LEU A 8 -21.50 -3.61 -5.11
CA LEU A 8 -20.11 -3.19 -5.07
C LEU A 8 -19.12 -4.32 -5.44
N PHE A 9 -19.58 -5.56 -5.39
CA PHE A 9 -18.77 -6.75 -5.63
C PHE A 9 -19.34 -7.63 -6.74
N GLU A 10 -20.23 -7.07 -7.56
CA GLU A 10 -20.76 -7.75 -8.73
C GLU A 10 -19.62 -8.03 -9.70
N GLY A 11 -19.42 -9.30 -10.03
CA GLY A 11 -18.32 -9.76 -10.89
C GLY A 11 -17.08 -10.30 -10.15
N TRP A 12 -17.02 -10.20 -8.84
CA TRP A 12 -15.94 -10.86 -8.08
C TRP A 12 -16.12 -12.39 -8.09
N PRO A 13 -15.02 -13.15 -8.21
CA PRO A 13 -15.08 -14.61 -8.33
C PRO A 13 -15.56 -15.33 -7.05
N MET A 14 -15.62 -14.61 -5.93
CA MET A 14 -16.17 -15.12 -4.66
C MET A 14 -17.19 -14.15 -4.08
N PRO A 15 -18.34 -14.64 -3.57
CA PRO A 15 -19.28 -13.77 -2.89
C PRO A 15 -18.67 -13.27 -1.57
N ILE A 16 -18.30 -12.01 -1.53
CA ILE A 16 -17.85 -11.36 -0.29
C ILE A 16 -19.10 -10.95 0.48
N ASN A 17 -19.52 -11.76 1.43
CA ASN A 17 -20.72 -11.52 2.25
C ASN A 17 -20.38 -10.78 3.55
N TRP A 18 -19.09 -10.60 3.87
CA TRP A 18 -18.62 -10.05 5.14
C TRP A 18 -17.81 -8.78 4.86
N VAL A 19 -18.51 -7.67 4.73
CA VAL A 19 -17.91 -6.36 4.53
C VAL A 19 -18.41 -5.40 5.61
N PRO A 20 -17.64 -4.37 5.96
CA PRO A 20 -18.11 -3.32 6.85
C PRO A 20 -19.41 -2.68 6.30
N CYS A 21 -20.40 -2.49 7.15
CA CYS A 21 -21.66 -1.85 6.76
C CYS A 21 -21.83 -0.52 7.50
N VAL A 22 -22.41 0.45 6.82
CA VAL A 22 -22.81 1.72 7.41
C VAL A 22 -24.02 1.45 8.30
N ASP A 23 -23.84 1.58 9.60
CA ASP A 23 -24.87 1.33 10.63
C ASP A 23 -25.35 2.63 11.32
N GLY A 24 -24.77 3.77 10.95
CA GLY A 24 -25.07 5.08 11.52
C GLY A 24 -24.55 5.27 12.96
N ARG A 25 -23.81 4.32 13.51
CA ARG A 25 -23.29 4.35 14.86
C ARG A 25 -21.77 4.16 14.91
N PHE A 26 -21.24 3.07 14.37
CA PHE A 26 -19.81 2.79 14.27
C PHE A 26 -19.25 3.33 12.94
N LEU A 27 -19.87 2.97 11.84
CA LEU A 27 -19.65 3.61 10.54
C LEU A 27 -20.83 4.50 10.23
N THR A 28 -20.63 5.80 10.37
CA THR A 28 -21.69 6.81 10.19
C THR A 28 -22.01 7.08 8.75
N ASP A 29 -21.04 6.85 7.85
CA ASP A 29 -21.19 7.06 6.42
C ASP A 29 -20.24 6.16 5.61
N GLN A 30 -20.32 6.17 4.29
CA GLN A 30 -19.36 5.55 3.39
C GLN A 30 -18.00 6.23 3.53
N TYR A 31 -16.91 5.45 3.39
CA TYR A 31 -15.55 5.98 3.59
C TYR A 31 -15.23 7.19 2.71
N GLY A 32 -15.67 7.19 1.44
CA GLY A 32 -15.46 8.32 0.52
C GLY A 32 -16.16 9.60 0.98
N VAL A 33 -17.35 9.50 1.57
CA VAL A 33 -18.07 10.64 2.16
C VAL A 33 -17.32 11.15 3.40
N THR A 34 -16.89 10.26 4.28
CA THR A 34 -16.09 10.58 5.47
C THR A 34 -14.82 11.34 5.12
N LEU A 35 -14.10 10.86 4.09
CA LEU A 35 -12.88 11.51 3.60
C LEU A 35 -13.15 12.88 2.98
N ALA A 36 -14.19 13.00 2.14
CA ALA A 36 -14.57 14.28 1.52
C ALA A 36 -14.97 15.34 2.55
N GLN A 37 -15.51 14.91 3.69
CA GLN A 37 -15.89 15.78 4.81
C GLN A 37 -14.70 16.09 5.77
N GLY A 38 -13.54 15.45 5.58
CA GLY A 38 -12.42 15.55 6.51
C GLY A 38 -12.74 15.00 7.91
N SER A 39 -13.67 14.04 8.00
CA SER A 39 -14.15 13.49 9.27
C SER A 39 -13.36 12.23 9.73
N GLN A 40 -12.34 11.81 8.96
CA GLN A 40 -11.45 10.71 9.36
C GLN A 40 -10.60 11.10 10.58
N GLN A 41 -10.19 10.09 11.34
CA GLN A 41 -9.25 10.30 12.43
C GLN A 41 -7.89 10.77 11.89
N PRO A 42 -7.24 11.77 12.51
CA PRO A 42 -5.96 12.34 12.06
C PRO A 42 -4.79 11.42 12.45
N VAL A 43 -4.72 10.25 11.85
CA VAL A 43 -3.63 9.29 12.04
C VAL A 43 -2.68 9.32 10.85
N ASP A 44 -1.41 8.99 11.09
CA ASP A 44 -0.46 8.73 10.01
C ASP A 44 -0.78 7.39 9.35
N ILE A 45 -0.65 7.30 8.03
CA ILE A 45 -0.91 6.08 7.27
C ILE A 45 0.19 5.81 6.24
N ILE A 46 0.48 4.53 6.02
CA ILE A 46 1.18 4.01 4.85
C ILE A 46 0.12 3.36 3.95
N VAL A 47 0.15 3.69 2.67
CA VAL A 47 -0.72 3.12 1.64
C VAL A 47 0.15 2.58 0.52
N GLY A 48 -0.24 1.47 -0.09
CA GLY A 48 0.50 0.96 -1.24
C GLY A 48 -0.19 -0.23 -1.89
N ASN A 49 0.42 -0.67 -2.97
CA ASN A 49 -0.03 -1.80 -3.77
C ASN A 49 1.16 -2.54 -4.40
N THR A 50 0.92 -3.76 -4.80
CA THR A 50 1.81 -4.48 -5.72
C THR A 50 1.47 -4.10 -7.15
N THR A 51 2.47 -4.08 -8.05
CA THR A 51 2.26 -3.62 -9.42
C THR A 51 1.56 -4.63 -10.33
N GLY A 52 1.38 -5.87 -9.89
CA GLY A 52 0.73 -6.94 -10.63
C GLY A 52 -0.56 -7.45 -9.99
N GLU A 53 -1.21 -6.67 -9.10
CA GLU A 53 -2.46 -7.07 -8.49
C GLU A 53 -3.69 -6.41 -9.13
N PHE A 54 -4.82 -7.16 -9.14
CA PHE A 54 -6.13 -6.65 -9.58
C PHE A 54 -6.04 -5.84 -10.89
N MET A 55 -5.43 -6.44 -11.91
CA MET A 55 -5.25 -5.78 -13.21
C MET A 55 -6.59 -5.62 -13.92
N GLU A 56 -6.87 -4.40 -14.36
CA GLU A 56 -8.03 -4.06 -15.17
C GLU A 56 -7.61 -3.47 -16.51
N THR A 57 -8.46 -3.62 -17.52
CA THR A 57 -8.26 -2.97 -18.81
C THR A 57 -9.15 -1.74 -18.88
N ALA A 58 -8.55 -0.57 -18.93
CA ALA A 58 -9.25 0.70 -19.10
C ALA A 58 -9.93 0.77 -20.48
N ALA A 59 -10.86 1.72 -20.65
CA ALA A 59 -11.64 1.87 -21.87
C ALA A 59 -10.78 2.18 -23.13
N ASP A 60 -9.59 2.73 -22.94
CA ASP A 60 -8.61 2.99 -24.01
C ASP A 60 -7.70 1.78 -24.34
N GLY A 61 -7.90 0.64 -23.65
CA GLY A 61 -7.10 -0.58 -23.81
C GLY A 61 -5.85 -0.62 -22.93
N THR A 62 -5.57 0.39 -22.14
CA THR A 62 -4.46 0.38 -21.18
C THR A 62 -4.75 -0.59 -20.04
N VAL A 63 -3.75 -1.42 -19.70
CA VAL A 63 -3.85 -2.31 -18.53
C VAL A 63 -3.32 -1.55 -17.31
N ILE A 64 -4.16 -1.40 -16.31
CA ILE A 64 -3.87 -0.70 -15.06
C ILE A 64 -4.08 -1.61 -13.85
N ALA A 65 -3.34 -1.36 -12.78
CA ALA A 65 -3.64 -1.97 -11.49
C ALA A 65 -4.82 -1.21 -10.85
N ALA A 66 -6.00 -1.83 -10.78
CA ALA A 66 -7.22 -1.19 -10.26
C ALA A 66 -7.04 -0.64 -8.84
N GLY A 67 -6.26 -1.35 -8.00
CA GLY A 67 -5.92 -0.89 -6.66
C GLY A 67 -5.09 0.40 -6.64
N GLU A 68 -4.31 0.66 -7.68
CA GLU A 68 -3.47 1.86 -7.77
C GLU A 68 -4.31 3.13 -7.91
N GLN A 69 -5.27 3.14 -8.82
CA GLN A 69 -6.16 4.28 -9.01
C GLN A 69 -6.96 4.59 -7.73
N GLY A 70 -7.52 3.57 -7.09
CA GLY A 70 -8.23 3.72 -5.82
C GLY A 70 -7.35 4.25 -4.69
N ASN A 71 -6.09 3.82 -4.62
CA ASN A 71 -5.12 4.33 -3.66
C ASN A 71 -4.78 5.81 -3.91
N LEU A 72 -4.60 6.21 -5.17
CA LEU A 72 -4.33 7.62 -5.51
C LEU A 72 -5.51 8.51 -5.11
N GLU A 73 -6.73 8.11 -5.40
CA GLU A 73 -7.94 8.84 -4.99
C GLU A 73 -8.08 8.93 -3.46
N LEU A 74 -7.82 7.82 -2.76
CA LEU A 74 -7.80 7.80 -1.29
C LEU A 74 -6.78 8.79 -0.73
N MET A 75 -5.55 8.78 -1.24
CA MET A 75 -4.46 9.63 -0.74
C MET A 75 -4.72 11.11 -1.02
N GLN A 76 -5.28 11.45 -2.19
CA GLN A 76 -5.68 12.81 -2.50
C GLN A 76 -6.76 13.31 -1.56
N ALA A 77 -7.80 12.51 -1.33
CA ALA A 77 -8.88 12.84 -0.41
C ALA A 77 -8.37 12.96 1.05
N TRP A 78 -7.48 12.07 1.47
CA TRP A 78 -6.87 12.11 2.80
C TRP A 78 -6.07 13.39 3.03
N ALA A 79 -5.23 13.78 2.07
CA ALA A 79 -4.43 15.00 2.16
C ALA A 79 -5.30 16.27 2.16
N GLN A 80 -6.44 16.27 1.45
CA GLN A 80 -7.39 17.39 1.42
C GLN A 80 -8.17 17.51 2.73
N GLY A 81 -8.40 16.43 3.45
CA GLY A 81 -9.12 16.38 4.72
C GLY A 81 -8.35 16.95 5.93
N GLY A 82 -7.18 17.56 5.72
CA GLY A 82 -6.39 18.23 6.77
C GLY A 82 -5.58 17.27 7.66
N SER A 83 -5.54 15.99 7.34
CA SER A 83 -4.65 15.01 7.96
C SER A 83 -3.25 15.08 7.36
N ASN A 84 -2.24 14.50 8.06
CA ASN A 84 -0.91 14.38 7.47
C ASN A 84 -0.97 13.60 6.15
N PRO A 85 -0.31 14.07 5.08
CA PRO A 85 -0.25 13.32 3.84
C PRO A 85 0.30 11.91 4.05
N PRO A 86 -0.27 10.88 3.40
CA PRO A 86 0.18 9.49 3.54
C PRO A 86 1.60 9.28 3.06
N PHE A 87 2.22 8.16 3.46
CA PHE A 87 3.37 7.59 2.78
C PHE A 87 2.86 6.58 1.75
N TYR A 88 3.24 6.76 0.48
CA TYR A 88 2.81 5.87 -0.60
C TYR A 88 3.94 4.97 -1.09
N TYR A 89 3.64 3.69 -1.35
CA TYR A 89 4.59 2.79 -1.98
C TYR A 89 3.97 1.98 -3.12
N ARG A 90 4.86 1.55 -4.01
CA ARG A 90 4.61 0.54 -5.03
C ARG A 90 5.61 -0.59 -4.85
N PHE A 91 5.13 -1.81 -4.81
CA PHE A 91 5.97 -3.00 -4.73
C PHE A 91 6.06 -3.66 -6.10
N ASP A 92 7.27 -3.67 -6.67
CA ASP A 92 7.54 -4.13 -8.04
C ASP A 92 8.65 -5.19 -8.06
N VAL A 93 8.43 -6.26 -7.29
CA VAL A 93 9.33 -7.41 -7.28
C VAL A 93 8.67 -8.56 -8.03
N ALA A 94 9.20 -8.89 -9.21
CA ALA A 94 8.86 -10.14 -9.87
C ALA A 94 9.31 -11.30 -8.97
N MET A 95 8.35 -12.02 -8.41
CA MET A 95 8.61 -13.08 -7.44
C MET A 95 9.35 -14.24 -8.08
N PRO A 96 10.48 -14.71 -7.49
CA PRO A 96 11.28 -15.76 -8.08
C PRO A 96 10.59 -17.14 -8.00
N GLY A 97 10.90 -18.02 -8.95
CA GLY A 97 10.44 -19.41 -8.97
C GLY A 97 9.31 -19.72 -9.95
N ASP A 98 8.59 -18.71 -10.40
CA ASP A 98 7.57 -18.78 -11.46
C ASP A 98 7.40 -17.39 -12.11
N ASP A 99 6.40 -17.25 -12.96
CA ASP A 99 6.06 -16.02 -13.71
C ASP A 99 4.90 -15.23 -13.08
N ALA A 100 4.65 -15.43 -11.77
CA ALA A 100 3.54 -14.78 -11.07
C ALA A 100 3.70 -13.25 -10.91
N GLY A 101 4.88 -12.68 -11.18
CA GLY A 101 5.12 -11.25 -11.07
C GLY A 101 5.03 -10.74 -9.63
N ALA A 102 4.68 -9.46 -9.47
CA ALA A 102 4.42 -8.81 -8.19
C ALA A 102 2.92 -8.96 -7.83
N PHE A 103 2.48 -10.16 -7.53
CA PHE A 103 1.07 -10.49 -7.29
C PHE A 103 0.56 -9.97 -5.94
N HIS A 104 -0.76 -9.91 -5.78
CA HIS A 104 -1.42 -9.47 -4.55
C HIS A 104 -0.86 -10.14 -3.28
N SER A 105 -0.51 -9.32 -2.29
CA SER A 105 0.10 -9.73 -1.02
C SER A 105 1.54 -10.27 -1.09
N SER A 106 2.21 -10.21 -2.25
CA SER A 106 3.60 -10.66 -2.37
C SER A 106 4.61 -9.80 -1.58
N ASP A 107 4.27 -8.56 -1.30
CA ASP A 107 5.02 -7.63 -0.46
C ASP A 107 5.05 -8.02 1.02
N LEU A 108 4.09 -8.81 1.50
CA LEU A 108 4.01 -9.19 2.91
C LEU A 108 5.21 -10.03 3.38
N TRP A 109 5.79 -10.88 2.53
CA TRP A 109 7.01 -11.60 2.90
C TRP A 109 8.18 -10.67 3.16
N PHE A 110 8.26 -9.55 2.46
CA PHE A 110 9.29 -8.53 2.63
C PHE A 110 9.00 -7.64 3.84
N THR A 111 7.77 -7.16 3.96
CA THR A 111 7.34 -6.33 5.09
C THR A 111 7.56 -7.01 6.44
N PHE A 112 7.23 -8.30 6.53
CA PHE A 112 7.45 -9.10 7.75
C PHE A 112 8.80 -9.81 7.81
N ASN A 113 9.69 -9.60 6.84
CA ASN A 113 11.03 -10.16 6.78
C ASN A 113 11.06 -11.68 7.01
N ASN A 114 10.13 -12.40 6.38
CA ASN A 114 9.96 -13.84 6.58
C ASN A 114 10.18 -14.69 5.31
N LEU A 115 10.99 -14.20 4.37
CA LEU A 115 11.30 -14.86 3.09
C LEU A 115 11.75 -16.32 3.25
N GLY A 116 12.52 -16.61 4.30
CA GLY A 116 13.00 -17.98 4.59
C GLY A 116 11.90 -19.00 4.90
N LYS A 117 10.65 -18.55 5.07
CA LYS A 117 9.49 -19.44 5.28
C LYS A 117 8.71 -19.72 3.99
N CYS A 118 9.10 -19.09 2.88
CA CYS A 118 8.52 -19.29 1.56
C CYS A 118 9.37 -20.30 0.75
N TRP A 119 8.74 -21.09 -0.09
CA TRP A 119 9.40 -22.05 -0.97
C TRP A 119 10.19 -21.40 -2.12
N ARG A 120 9.99 -20.12 -2.38
CA ARG A 120 10.57 -19.39 -3.51
C ARG A 120 12.08 -19.21 -3.35
N PRO A 121 12.87 -19.31 -4.45
CA PRO A 121 14.32 -19.24 -4.40
C PRO A 121 14.82 -17.79 -4.28
N PHE A 122 14.57 -17.16 -3.15
CA PHE A 122 15.06 -15.81 -2.87
C PHE A 122 16.59 -15.77 -2.82
N SER A 123 17.19 -14.71 -3.34
CA SER A 123 18.63 -14.43 -3.35
C SER A 123 18.98 -13.25 -2.44
N GLY A 124 20.26 -12.92 -2.29
CA GLY A 124 20.76 -11.92 -1.34
C GLY A 124 20.03 -10.59 -1.35
N TRP A 125 19.81 -9.99 -2.54
CA TRP A 125 19.15 -8.69 -2.65
C TRP A 125 17.68 -8.71 -2.19
N HIS A 126 16.99 -9.84 -2.28
CA HIS A 126 15.63 -9.97 -1.73
C HIS A 126 15.64 -9.84 -0.21
N TYR A 127 16.63 -10.46 0.45
CA TYR A 127 16.78 -10.35 1.90
C TYR A 127 17.18 -8.94 2.33
N GLU A 128 18.03 -8.27 1.54
CA GLU A 128 18.37 -6.86 1.76
C GLU A 128 17.13 -5.97 1.65
N LEU A 129 16.32 -6.16 0.60
CA LEU A 129 15.07 -5.44 0.44
C LEU A 129 14.09 -5.72 1.60
N ALA A 130 13.94 -6.99 2.00
CA ALA A 130 13.08 -7.35 3.13
C ALA A 130 13.54 -6.70 4.43
N ASN A 131 14.86 -6.64 4.68
CA ASN A 131 15.41 -5.90 5.81
C ASN A 131 15.06 -4.41 5.76
N MET A 132 15.21 -3.75 4.60
CA MET A 132 14.86 -2.34 4.44
C MET A 132 13.36 -2.12 4.67
N MET A 133 12.50 -2.91 4.03
CA MET A 133 11.05 -2.78 4.19
C MET A 133 10.63 -2.98 5.64
N SER A 134 11.05 -4.06 6.28
CA SER A 134 10.68 -4.31 7.69
C SER A 134 11.13 -3.19 8.62
N ARG A 135 12.25 -2.52 8.32
CA ARG A 135 12.71 -1.35 9.08
C ARG A 135 11.83 -0.14 8.88
N TYR A 136 11.42 0.17 7.64
CA TYR A 136 10.47 1.26 7.40
C TYR A 136 9.16 1.06 8.17
N TRP A 137 8.61 -0.16 8.13
CA TRP A 137 7.36 -0.46 8.84
C TRP A 137 7.54 -0.44 10.36
N SER A 138 8.66 -0.93 10.88
CA SER A 138 8.98 -0.87 12.32
C SER A 138 9.16 0.57 12.80
N ASN A 139 9.87 1.39 12.03
CA ASN A 139 10.03 2.81 12.32
C ASN A 139 8.67 3.52 12.35
N PHE A 140 7.87 3.31 11.30
CA PHE A 140 6.54 3.90 11.21
C PHE A 140 5.63 3.46 12.37
N ALA A 141 5.61 2.18 12.71
CA ALA A 141 4.80 1.67 13.82
C ALA A 141 5.20 2.30 15.17
N ALA A 142 6.47 2.65 15.33
CA ALA A 142 6.98 3.25 16.57
C ALA A 142 6.81 4.76 16.63
N THR A 143 6.92 5.48 15.50
CA THR A 143 7.06 6.95 15.48
C THR A 143 6.02 7.66 14.60
N GLY A 144 5.28 6.95 13.77
CA GLY A 144 4.42 7.53 12.70
C GLY A 144 5.20 8.00 11.47
N ASN A 145 6.54 7.78 11.44
CA ASN A 145 7.41 8.20 10.35
C ASN A 145 8.38 7.09 9.94
N PRO A 146 8.32 6.55 8.71
CA PRO A 146 9.18 5.46 8.29
C PRO A 146 10.67 5.85 8.22
N ASN A 147 10.97 7.15 8.15
CA ASN A 147 12.34 7.68 8.07
C ASN A 147 13.04 7.82 9.43
N GLU A 148 12.29 7.79 10.52
CA GLU A 148 12.83 7.93 11.86
C GLU A 148 13.29 6.60 12.42
N SER A 149 14.59 6.45 12.67
CA SER A 149 15.14 5.23 13.26
C SER A 149 14.62 5.02 14.68
N PHE A 150 13.99 3.88 14.92
CA PHE A 150 13.60 3.41 16.25
C PHE A 150 14.60 2.38 16.76
N GLY A 151 15.29 2.72 17.88
CA GLY A 151 16.22 1.81 18.54
C GLY A 151 17.69 2.00 18.16
N ILE A 152 18.55 1.19 18.80
CA ILE A 152 20.02 1.26 18.67
C ILE A 152 20.54 0.37 17.52
N ALA A 153 19.73 -0.59 17.06
CA ALA A 153 20.11 -1.54 16.05
C ALA A 153 20.13 -0.92 14.65
N ASP A 154 21.23 -1.08 13.95
CA ASP A 154 21.46 -0.78 12.53
C ASP A 154 21.41 0.70 12.08
N ARG A 155 22.22 1.53 12.71
CA ARG A 155 22.56 2.85 12.16
C ARG A 155 23.38 2.78 10.85
N ASP A 156 23.90 1.58 10.51
CA ASP A 156 24.84 1.39 9.40
C ASP A 156 24.18 1.19 8.03
N VAL A 157 22.86 0.91 7.95
CA VAL A 157 22.14 0.83 6.69
C VAL A 157 21.36 2.12 6.48
N LEU A 158 21.85 2.95 5.59
CA LEU A 158 21.17 4.17 5.18
C LEU A 158 19.91 3.79 4.39
N LEU A 159 18.74 4.04 4.96
CA LEU A 159 17.48 3.93 4.22
C LEU A 159 17.30 5.16 3.33
N PRO A 160 16.96 5.02 2.04
CA PRO A 160 16.53 6.16 1.22
C PRO A 160 15.38 6.90 1.89
N GLU A 161 15.35 8.23 1.75
CA GLU A 161 14.24 9.02 2.27
C GLU A 161 12.93 8.66 1.56
N TRP A 162 11.92 8.31 2.33
CA TRP A 162 10.56 8.06 1.85
C TRP A 162 9.72 9.32 2.04
N PRO A 163 9.43 10.08 0.97
CA PRO A 163 8.67 11.31 1.07
C PRO A 163 7.19 11.03 1.36
N ARG A 164 6.53 11.98 1.98
CA ARG A 164 5.07 11.96 2.05
C ARG A 164 4.47 12.18 0.66
N PHE A 165 3.30 11.64 0.44
CA PHE A 165 2.55 11.80 -0.81
C PHE A 165 2.20 13.27 -1.05
N GLU A 166 2.49 13.74 -2.25
CA GLU A 166 2.10 15.06 -2.73
C GLU A 166 1.21 14.90 -3.96
N PRO A 167 -0.04 15.43 -3.95
CA PRO A 167 -0.94 15.31 -5.10
C PRO A 167 -0.35 15.81 -6.42
N ALA A 168 0.50 16.84 -6.38
CA ALA A 168 1.12 17.42 -7.57
C ALA A 168 2.19 16.53 -8.21
N THR A 169 2.90 15.74 -7.43
CA THR A 169 4.00 14.89 -7.89
C THR A 169 3.68 13.41 -7.85
N GLN A 170 2.61 13.03 -7.13
CA GLN A 170 2.23 11.64 -6.88
C GLN A 170 3.43 10.78 -6.44
N ALA A 171 4.25 11.35 -5.53
CA ALA A 171 5.48 10.71 -5.11
C ALA A 171 5.22 9.37 -4.40
N ALA A 172 5.87 8.31 -4.88
CA ALA A 172 5.80 6.98 -4.32
C ALA A 172 7.21 6.44 -4.04
N MET A 173 7.35 5.63 -2.97
CA MET A 173 8.53 4.80 -2.79
C MET A 173 8.36 3.52 -3.62
N LEU A 174 9.24 3.28 -4.58
CA LEU A 174 9.30 2.04 -5.32
C LEU A 174 10.17 1.03 -4.58
N PHE A 175 9.58 -0.08 -4.18
CA PHE A 175 10.26 -1.27 -3.68
C PHE A 175 10.40 -2.30 -4.79
N GLY A 176 11.56 -2.34 -5.41
CA GLY A 176 11.93 -3.24 -6.49
C GLY A 176 13.35 -3.77 -6.30
N LYS A 177 14.02 -4.11 -7.37
CA LYS A 177 15.45 -4.48 -7.31
C LYS A 177 16.34 -3.37 -6.74
N SER A 178 15.87 -2.14 -6.82
CA SER A 178 16.41 -0.98 -6.11
C SER A 178 15.27 -0.26 -5.39
N VAL A 179 15.58 0.37 -4.26
CA VAL A 179 14.63 1.21 -3.53
C VAL A 179 14.86 2.65 -3.95
N SER A 180 13.83 3.29 -4.49
CA SER A 180 13.93 4.66 -5.01
C SER A 180 12.61 5.39 -4.97
N MET A 181 12.66 6.72 -4.90
CA MET A 181 11.49 7.55 -5.07
C MET A 181 11.12 7.68 -6.55
N GLN A 182 9.85 7.49 -6.87
CA GLN A 182 9.27 7.79 -8.18
C GLN A 182 8.30 8.97 -8.08
N LYS A 183 8.10 9.68 -9.19
CA LYS A 183 7.14 10.76 -9.35
C LYS A 183 6.27 10.51 -10.56
N ASN A 184 5.01 10.98 -10.49
CA ASN A 184 4.01 10.83 -11.56
C ASN A 184 3.82 9.35 -11.95
N CYS A 185 3.52 8.55 -10.91
CA CYS A 185 3.21 7.13 -11.07
C CYS A 185 1.80 6.96 -11.65
#